data_76a58414f072410b3a57b5f7462b38fc
#
_entry.id   76a58414f072410b3a57b5f7462b38fc
#
_cell.length_a   1.000
_cell.length_b   1.000
_cell.length_c   1.000
_cell.angle_alpha   90.00
_cell.angle_beta   90.00
_cell.angle_gamma   90.00
#
_symmetry.space_group_name_H-M   'P 1'
#
loop_
_entity.id
_entity.type
_entity.pdbx_description
1 polymer ?
#
loop_
_entity_poly.entity_id
_entity_poly.type
_entity_poly.pdbx_seq_one_letter_code
_entity_poly.pdbx_strand_id
1 'polypeptide(L)'
;VLGAHLGLEAGLTLRCRRIQRIAVKTEFQGMGIGSWMLAQLEHRCPGEADYLASSFGVNLPLAQFWSRSGYRAVRIGDTCRAASGLHSAVVLKALSTPALQMTSEARALFLPQFSAQLSRQLNRLAPDLAYELGRDGRARPRLNRQQLKAAFVFAFARRPYESSLEMLIAAAEFMLSEETKTGTEHPVFRGLLIARVLQLRSWAECANMFDLGGRQACVSVLRSGIRALLERHFTMEELEALREDYCELSEPA
;
A
#
# COMPACT_ATOMS: atom_id res chain seq x y z
N VAL A 1 -19.03 -11.81 0.66
CA VAL A 1 -17.62 -11.49 0.94
C VAL A 1 -17.51 -10.69 2.24
N LEU A 2 -18.17 -9.52 2.36
CA LEU A 2 -18.02 -8.65 3.52
C LEU A 2 -18.41 -9.33 4.84
N GLY A 3 -19.59 -9.95 4.91
CA GLY A 3 -20.01 -10.70 6.09
C GLY A 3 -19.13 -11.92 6.36
N ALA A 4 -18.99 -12.81 5.36
CA ALA A 4 -18.31 -14.10 5.57
C ALA A 4 -16.78 -14.01 5.74
N HIS A 5 -16.10 -13.03 5.13
CA HIS A 5 -14.64 -12.93 5.19
C HIS A 5 -14.11 -11.81 6.11
N LEU A 6 -14.91 -10.77 6.34
CA LEU A 6 -14.52 -9.63 7.16
C LEU A 6 -15.36 -9.48 8.43
N GLY A 7 -16.40 -10.31 8.61
CA GLY A 7 -17.30 -10.23 9.77
C GLY A 7 -18.14 -8.94 9.83
N LEU A 8 -18.30 -8.22 8.71
CA LEU A 8 -19.00 -6.94 8.66
C LEU A 8 -20.50 -7.15 8.42
N GLU A 9 -21.31 -7.02 9.46
CA GLU A 9 -22.77 -7.13 9.40
C GLU A 9 -23.40 -6.10 8.47
N ALA A 10 -22.87 -4.87 8.44
CA ALA A 10 -23.32 -3.82 7.54
C ALA A 10 -23.22 -4.23 6.05
N GLY A 11 -22.28 -5.11 5.71
CA GLY A 11 -22.18 -5.69 4.36
C GLY A 11 -23.31 -6.65 3.98
N LEU A 12 -24.18 -7.04 4.93
CA LEU A 12 -25.35 -7.88 4.72
C LEU A 12 -26.64 -7.06 4.62
N THR A 13 -26.67 -5.86 5.21
CA THR A 13 -27.85 -5.01 5.32
C THR A 13 -27.86 -3.88 4.29
N LEU A 14 -26.69 -3.34 3.92
CA LEU A 14 -26.57 -2.28 2.93
C LEU A 14 -26.74 -2.82 1.50
N ARG A 15 -27.41 -2.02 0.67
CA ARG A 15 -27.68 -2.37 -0.73
C ARG A 15 -26.43 -2.24 -1.59
N CYS A 16 -26.02 -3.34 -2.19
CA CYS A 16 -24.87 -3.41 -3.08
C CYS A 16 -25.29 -3.49 -4.54
N ARG A 17 -24.76 -2.65 -5.40
CA ARG A 17 -24.78 -2.87 -6.84
C ARG A 17 -23.41 -3.43 -7.29
N ARG A 18 -23.42 -4.67 -7.77
CA ARG A 18 -22.19 -5.35 -8.20
C ARG A 18 -21.94 -5.11 -9.69
N ILE A 19 -20.74 -4.58 -10.00
CA ILE A 19 -20.22 -4.48 -11.35
C ILE A 19 -19.58 -5.84 -11.71
N GLN A 20 -20.26 -6.61 -12.55
CA GLN A 20 -19.79 -7.94 -12.94
C GLN A 20 -18.74 -7.88 -14.05
N ARG A 21 -18.93 -6.97 -15.01
CA ARG A 21 -18.01 -6.75 -16.13
C ARG A 21 -18.02 -5.27 -16.53
N ILE A 22 -16.83 -4.77 -16.86
CA ILE A 22 -16.62 -3.54 -17.58
C ILE A 22 -15.58 -3.82 -18.66
N ALA A 23 -15.85 -3.45 -19.89
CA ALA A 23 -14.94 -3.66 -21.00
C ALA A 23 -15.04 -2.50 -21.99
N VAL A 24 -13.90 -2.06 -22.45
CA VAL A 24 -13.72 -1.06 -23.52
C VAL A 24 -12.89 -1.71 -24.61
N LYS A 25 -13.33 -1.61 -25.87
CA LYS A 25 -12.55 -2.13 -27.00
C LYS A 25 -11.13 -1.57 -26.94
N THR A 26 -10.16 -2.39 -27.31
CA THR A 26 -8.71 -2.07 -27.19
C THR A 26 -8.36 -0.75 -27.83
N GLU A 27 -8.91 -0.46 -29.01
CA GLU A 27 -8.72 0.78 -29.76
C GLU A 27 -9.20 2.05 -29.05
N PHE A 28 -10.09 1.92 -28.07
CA PHE A 28 -10.64 3.03 -27.26
C PHE A 28 -10.17 3.03 -25.81
N GLN A 29 -9.25 2.13 -25.44
CA GLN A 29 -8.65 2.12 -24.11
C GLN A 29 -7.73 3.33 -23.93
N GLY A 30 -7.56 3.77 -22.68
CA GLY A 30 -6.75 4.96 -22.37
C GLY A 30 -7.45 6.30 -22.59
N MET A 31 -8.62 6.33 -23.26
CA MET A 31 -9.39 7.56 -23.57
C MET A 31 -10.37 7.96 -22.45
N GLY A 32 -10.31 7.35 -21.28
CA GLY A 32 -11.18 7.70 -20.14
C GLY A 32 -12.59 7.10 -20.19
N ILE A 33 -12.96 6.34 -21.23
CA ILE A 33 -14.31 5.79 -21.41
C ILE A 33 -14.72 4.90 -20.25
N GLY A 34 -13.83 4.02 -19.78
CA GLY A 34 -14.13 3.16 -18.62
C GLY A 34 -14.42 3.97 -17.35
N SER A 35 -13.65 5.00 -17.05
CA SER A 35 -13.87 5.89 -15.91
C SER A 35 -15.15 6.68 -16.05
N TRP A 36 -15.47 7.16 -17.27
CA TRP A 36 -16.73 7.82 -17.57
C TRP A 36 -17.93 6.88 -17.35
N MET A 37 -17.84 5.61 -17.80
CA MET A 37 -18.90 4.63 -17.55
C MET A 37 -19.15 4.39 -16.05
N LEU A 38 -18.08 4.32 -15.25
CA LEU A 38 -18.22 4.20 -13.78
C LEU A 38 -18.88 5.43 -13.18
N ALA A 39 -18.47 6.62 -13.59
CA ALA A 39 -19.08 7.87 -13.13
C ALA A 39 -20.57 7.96 -13.51
N GLN A 40 -20.95 7.55 -14.73
CA GLN A 40 -22.37 7.50 -15.14
C GLN A 40 -23.17 6.48 -14.30
N LEU A 41 -22.58 5.33 -13.95
CA LEU A 41 -23.22 4.37 -13.07
C LEU A 41 -23.47 4.97 -11.69
N GLU A 42 -22.50 5.70 -11.13
CA GLU A 42 -22.63 6.39 -9.84
C GLU A 42 -23.77 7.41 -9.85
N HIS A 43 -23.84 8.23 -10.89
CA HIS A 43 -24.92 9.24 -11.05
C HIS A 43 -26.31 8.63 -11.16
N ARG A 44 -26.43 7.38 -11.60
CA ARG A 44 -27.72 6.68 -11.73
C ARG A 44 -28.12 5.86 -10.51
N CYS A 45 -27.27 5.78 -9.49
CA CYS A 45 -27.51 4.96 -8.29
C CYS A 45 -27.97 5.71 -7.02
N PRO A 46 -28.14 7.07 -6.97
CA PRO A 46 -28.58 7.72 -5.75
C PRO A 46 -29.89 7.12 -5.25
N GLY A 47 -29.90 6.66 -3.98
CA GLY A 47 -31.06 6.05 -3.36
C GLY A 47 -31.34 4.59 -3.76
N GLU A 48 -30.70 4.05 -4.81
CA GLU A 48 -30.86 2.65 -5.23
C GLU A 48 -29.81 1.71 -4.63
N ALA A 49 -28.59 2.19 -4.42
CA ALA A 49 -27.50 1.43 -3.83
C ALA A 49 -26.73 2.27 -2.81
N ASP A 50 -26.26 1.62 -1.75
CA ASP A 50 -25.43 2.25 -0.72
C ASP A 50 -23.95 2.18 -1.11
N TYR A 51 -23.54 1.15 -1.88
CA TYR A 51 -22.18 1.01 -2.38
C TYR A 51 -22.10 0.22 -3.69
N LEU A 52 -21.04 0.45 -4.43
CA LEU A 52 -20.67 -0.31 -5.61
C LEU A 52 -19.55 -1.28 -5.24
N ALA A 53 -19.56 -2.47 -5.86
CA ALA A 53 -18.53 -3.50 -5.66
C ALA A 53 -18.14 -4.16 -6.98
N SER A 54 -16.87 -4.58 -7.08
CA SER A 54 -16.41 -5.45 -8.16
C SER A 54 -15.42 -6.48 -7.66
N SER A 55 -15.33 -7.60 -8.37
CA SER A 55 -14.33 -8.66 -8.13
C SER A 55 -13.74 -9.12 -9.45
N PHE A 56 -12.41 -9.05 -9.57
CA PHE A 56 -11.69 -9.29 -10.81
C PHE A 56 -10.32 -9.90 -10.55
N GLY A 57 -9.69 -10.48 -11.60
CA GLY A 57 -8.27 -10.84 -11.57
C GLY A 57 -7.42 -9.57 -11.61
N VAL A 58 -6.59 -9.36 -10.57
CA VAL A 58 -5.91 -8.09 -10.39
C VAL A 58 -4.52 -8.08 -11.01
N ASN A 59 -4.25 -7.04 -11.79
CA ASN A 59 -2.92 -6.60 -12.21
C ASN A 59 -2.79 -5.09 -11.95
N LEU A 60 -1.60 -4.53 -12.11
CA LEU A 60 -1.34 -3.13 -11.80
C LEU A 60 -2.24 -2.14 -12.60
N PRO A 61 -2.42 -2.26 -13.92
CA PRO A 61 -3.29 -1.36 -14.67
C PRO A 61 -4.74 -1.38 -14.19
N LEU A 62 -5.29 -2.57 -13.86
CA LEU A 62 -6.65 -2.69 -13.34
C LEU A 62 -6.77 -2.16 -11.92
N ALA A 63 -5.79 -2.42 -11.05
CA ALA A 63 -5.77 -1.85 -9.70
C ALA A 63 -5.79 -0.30 -9.77
N GLN A 64 -4.95 0.29 -10.62
CA GLN A 64 -4.89 1.72 -10.84
C GLN A 64 -6.19 2.29 -11.44
N PHE A 65 -6.81 1.59 -12.39
CA PHE A 65 -8.10 1.99 -12.96
C PHE A 65 -9.19 2.11 -11.89
N TRP A 66 -9.32 1.09 -11.04
CA TRP A 66 -10.32 1.08 -9.98
C TRP A 66 -10.01 2.11 -8.90
N SER A 67 -8.75 2.24 -8.48
CA SER A 67 -8.39 3.19 -7.41
C SER A 67 -8.56 4.65 -7.86
N ARG A 68 -8.18 4.99 -9.10
CA ARG A 68 -8.41 6.34 -9.69
C ARG A 68 -9.89 6.67 -9.83
N SER A 69 -10.73 5.66 -9.99
CA SER A 69 -12.20 5.82 -9.99
C SER A 69 -12.80 5.85 -8.58
N GLY A 70 -11.99 5.92 -7.52
CA GLY A 70 -12.44 6.04 -6.13
C GLY A 70 -12.78 4.71 -5.44
N TYR A 71 -12.53 3.57 -6.08
CA TYR A 71 -12.71 2.27 -5.45
C TYR A 71 -11.51 1.90 -4.57
N ARG A 72 -11.76 1.22 -3.47
CA ARG A 72 -10.72 0.76 -2.55
C ARG A 72 -10.73 -0.77 -2.43
N ALA A 73 -9.55 -1.38 -2.49
CA ALA A 73 -9.41 -2.82 -2.30
C ALA A 73 -9.72 -3.19 -0.85
N VAL A 74 -10.56 -4.21 -0.64
CA VAL A 74 -10.93 -4.71 0.69
C VAL A 74 -10.62 -6.19 0.86
N ARG A 75 -10.17 -6.84 -0.19
CA ARG A 75 -9.75 -8.25 -0.17
C ARG A 75 -8.86 -8.55 -1.36
N ILE A 76 -7.87 -9.41 -1.15
CA ILE A 76 -7.14 -10.12 -2.20
C ILE A 76 -7.23 -11.63 -1.92
N GLY A 77 -7.36 -12.44 -2.97
CA GLY A 77 -7.29 -13.90 -2.86
C GLY A 77 -5.84 -14.35 -2.67
N ASP A 78 -5.64 -15.34 -1.84
CA ASP A 78 -4.34 -15.95 -1.52
C ASP A 78 -3.80 -16.85 -2.63
N THR A 79 -4.69 -17.36 -3.49
CA THR A 79 -4.35 -18.24 -4.61
C THR A 79 -4.55 -17.55 -5.95
N CYS A 80 -3.67 -17.85 -6.91
CA CYS A 80 -3.85 -17.43 -8.29
C CYS A 80 -4.88 -18.31 -8.99
N ARG A 81 -5.72 -17.70 -9.83
CA ARG A 81 -6.64 -18.46 -10.69
C ARG A 81 -5.85 -19.20 -11.76
N ALA A 82 -6.07 -20.51 -11.89
CA ALA A 82 -5.37 -21.35 -12.88
C ALA A 82 -5.47 -20.79 -14.31
N ALA A 83 -6.62 -20.23 -14.70
CA ALA A 83 -6.86 -19.73 -16.06
C ALA A 83 -6.14 -18.40 -16.39
N SER A 84 -5.82 -17.57 -15.40
CA SER A 84 -5.23 -16.24 -15.64
C SER A 84 -3.91 -16.00 -14.95
N GLY A 85 -3.50 -16.86 -14.03
CA GLY A 85 -2.33 -16.65 -13.18
C GLY A 85 -2.44 -15.45 -12.24
N LEU A 86 -3.63 -14.84 -12.12
CA LEU A 86 -3.84 -13.64 -11.34
C LEU A 86 -4.56 -13.94 -10.02
N HIS A 87 -4.18 -13.22 -8.97
CA HIS A 87 -4.96 -13.16 -7.73
C HIS A 87 -6.29 -12.44 -7.98
N SER A 88 -7.34 -12.84 -7.26
CA SER A 88 -8.61 -12.12 -7.29
C SER A 88 -8.57 -10.94 -6.29
N ALA A 89 -9.05 -9.77 -6.69
CA ALA A 89 -9.27 -8.66 -5.77
C ALA A 89 -10.75 -8.31 -5.68
N VAL A 90 -11.17 -7.79 -4.53
CA VAL A 90 -12.49 -7.19 -4.31
C VAL A 90 -12.29 -5.73 -3.97
N VAL A 91 -13.00 -4.87 -4.70
CA VAL A 91 -12.98 -3.42 -4.49
C VAL A 91 -14.37 -2.89 -4.18
N LEU A 92 -14.44 -1.86 -3.36
CA LEU A 92 -15.68 -1.16 -2.97
C LEU A 92 -15.55 0.33 -3.24
N LYS A 93 -16.71 0.96 -3.54
CA LYS A 93 -16.91 2.40 -3.53
C LYS A 93 -18.21 2.74 -2.80
N ALA A 94 -18.11 3.51 -1.72
CA ALA A 94 -19.28 3.99 -0.96
C ALA A 94 -20.03 5.07 -1.72
N LEU A 95 -21.37 5.03 -1.67
CA LEU A 95 -22.27 6.03 -2.21
C LEU A 95 -23.12 6.70 -1.11
N SER A 96 -23.20 6.11 0.10
CA SER A 96 -23.91 6.64 1.26
C SER A 96 -22.98 6.75 2.48
N THR A 97 -23.35 7.56 3.46
CA THR A 97 -22.59 7.72 4.71
C THR A 97 -22.41 6.41 5.46
N PRO A 98 -23.44 5.55 5.63
CA PRO A 98 -23.25 4.23 6.26
C PRO A 98 -22.27 3.34 5.48
N ALA A 99 -22.31 3.37 4.13
CA ALA A 99 -21.39 2.61 3.31
C ALA A 99 -19.96 3.16 3.37
N LEU A 100 -19.78 4.47 3.57
CA LEU A 100 -18.46 5.06 3.79
C LEU A 100 -17.83 4.53 5.09
N GLN A 101 -18.60 4.48 6.17
CA GLN A 101 -18.16 3.89 7.44
C GLN A 101 -17.79 2.40 7.26
N MET A 102 -18.69 1.61 6.67
CA MET A 102 -18.44 0.19 6.37
C MET A 102 -17.18 -0.02 5.52
N THR A 103 -16.99 0.77 4.47
CA THR A 103 -15.79 0.68 3.62
C THR A 103 -14.54 1.02 4.41
N SER A 104 -14.65 1.98 5.33
CA SER A 104 -13.61 2.35 6.28
C SER A 104 -13.19 1.19 7.17
N GLU A 105 -14.15 0.54 7.77
CA GLU A 105 -13.95 -0.64 8.64
C GLU A 105 -13.37 -1.81 7.83
N ALA A 106 -13.92 -2.06 6.63
CA ALA A 106 -13.40 -3.08 5.72
C ALA A 106 -11.91 -2.87 5.37
N ARG A 107 -11.51 -1.62 5.14
CA ARG A 107 -10.09 -1.27 4.90
C ARG A 107 -9.23 -1.45 6.15
N ALA A 108 -9.73 -1.04 7.31
CA ALA A 108 -9.02 -1.21 8.58
C ALA A 108 -8.73 -2.68 8.91
N LEU A 109 -9.65 -3.58 8.54
CA LEU A 109 -9.47 -5.02 8.69
C LEU A 109 -8.56 -5.61 7.60
N PHE A 110 -8.69 -5.12 6.36
CA PHE A 110 -7.91 -5.63 5.21
C PHE A 110 -6.42 -5.34 5.34
N LEU A 111 -6.03 -4.14 5.74
CA LEU A 111 -4.63 -3.70 5.65
C LEU A 111 -3.67 -4.50 6.53
N PRO A 112 -3.96 -4.79 7.82
CA PRO A 112 -3.09 -5.64 8.63
C PRO A 112 -3.01 -7.07 8.08
N GLN A 113 -4.13 -7.63 7.62
CA GLN A 113 -4.16 -8.96 7.02
C GLN A 113 -3.36 -8.99 5.72
N PHE A 114 -3.48 -7.97 4.88
CA PHE A 114 -2.73 -7.86 3.64
C PHE A 114 -1.22 -7.76 3.89
N SER A 115 -0.81 -6.94 4.86
CA SER A 115 0.60 -6.85 5.28
C SER A 115 1.14 -8.22 5.72
N ALA A 116 0.39 -8.96 6.55
CA ALA A 116 0.76 -10.31 6.95
C ALA A 116 0.81 -11.31 5.80
N GLN A 117 -0.06 -11.19 4.79
CA GLN A 117 -0.06 -12.05 3.60
C GLN A 117 1.12 -11.76 2.66
N LEU A 118 1.65 -10.53 2.64
CA LEU A 118 2.80 -10.16 1.81
C LEU A 118 4.05 -10.98 2.14
N SER A 119 4.26 -11.36 3.39
CA SER A 119 5.37 -12.23 3.78
C SER A 119 5.14 -13.72 3.54
N ARG A 120 3.93 -14.11 3.11
CA ARG A 120 3.49 -15.50 2.96
C ARG A 120 2.99 -15.77 1.55
N GLN A 121 1.64 -15.89 1.39
CA GLN A 121 1.00 -16.29 0.12
C GLN A 121 1.18 -15.27 -1.00
N LEU A 122 1.37 -13.99 -0.66
CA LEU A 122 1.55 -12.89 -1.60
C LEU A 122 3.00 -12.44 -1.76
N ASN A 123 3.97 -13.24 -1.31
CA ASN A 123 5.39 -12.88 -1.36
C ASN A 123 5.94 -12.74 -2.81
N ARG A 124 5.20 -13.24 -3.81
CA ARG A 124 5.52 -13.07 -5.24
C ARG A 124 4.69 -12.00 -5.94
N LEU A 125 3.78 -11.32 -5.24
CA LEU A 125 3.04 -10.21 -5.80
C LEU A 125 4.00 -9.09 -6.22
N ALA A 126 3.78 -8.47 -7.39
CA ALA A 126 4.63 -7.36 -7.84
C ALA A 126 4.58 -6.22 -6.80
N PRO A 127 5.73 -5.66 -6.38
CA PRO A 127 5.76 -4.63 -5.33
C PRO A 127 4.90 -3.40 -5.64
N ASP A 128 4.87 -2.96 -6.90
CA ASP A 128 4.01 -1.84 -7.32
C ASP A 128 2.53 -2.16 -7.21
N LEU A 129 2.13 -3.39 -7.50
CA LEU A 129 0.77 -3.85 -7.30
C LEU A 129 0.43 -3.96 -5.80
N ALA A 130 1.38 -4.44 -4.99
CA ALA A 130 1.21 -4.47 -3.54
C ALA A 130 1.01 -3.05 -2.97
N TYR A 131 1.81 -2.09 -3.42
CA TYR A 131 1.64 -0.68 -3.07
C TYR A 131 0.26 -0.15 -3.47
N GLU A 132 -0.14 -0.34 -4.74
CA GLU A 132 -1.42 0.16 -5.26
C GLU A 132 -2.63 -0.40 -4.48
N LEU A 133 -2.58 -1.66 -4.08
CA LEU A 133 -3.64 -2.30 -3.29
C LEU A 133 -3.63 -1.85 -1.82
N GLY A 134 -2.44 -1.61 -1.28
CA GLY A 134 -2.26 -1.22 0.13
C GLY A 134 -2.57 0.24 0.41
N ARG A 135 -2.25 1.16 -0.51
CA ARG A 135 -2.39 2.61 -0.28
C ARG A 135 -3.83 3.01 0.06
N ASP A 136 -4.00 3.79 1.09
CA ASP A 136 -5.32 4.11 1.63
C ASP A 136 -5.60 5.62 1.80
N GLY A 137 -4.57 6.45 1.81
CA GLY A 137 -4.71 7.90 2.04
C GLY A 137 -5.18 8.27 3.46
N ARG A 138 -5.21 7.33 4.38
CA ARG A 138 -5.55 7.57 5.78
C ARG A 138 -4.29 7.67 6.61
N ALA A 139 -4.22 8.69 7.45
CA ALA A 139 -3.15 8.84 8.41
C ALA A 139 -3.08 7.60 9.30
N ARG A 140 -2.03 6.78 9.15
CA ARG A 140 -1.66 5.78 10.14
C ARG A 140 -0.84 6.43 11.26
N PRO A 141 -0.71 5.77 12.41
CA PRO A 141 0.14 6.29 13.46
C PRO A 141 1.52 6.59 12.87
N ARG A 142 1.97 7.83 13.09
CA ARG A 142 3.33 8.26 12.76
C ARG A 142 4.31 7.31 13.47
N LEU A 143 5.50 7.17 12.90
CA LEU A 143 6.60 6.50 13.60
C LEU A 143 6.71 7.06 15.03
N ASN A 144 6.76 6.19 16.03
CA ASN A 144 6.97 6.61 17.39
C ASN A 144 8.39 7.17 17.57
N ARG A 145 8.68 7.83 18.72
CA ARG A 145 9.97 8.46 18.96
C ARG A 145 11.14 7.49 18.84
N GLN A 146 11.00 6.25 19.30
CA GLN A 146 12.04 5.23 19.22
C GLN A 146 12.29 4.81 17.75
N GLN A 147 11.24 4.64 16.96
CA GLN A 147 11.32 4.34 15.52
C GLN A 147 11.95 5.49 14.74
N LEU A 148 11.62 6.74 15.10
CA LEU A 148 12.24 7.94 14.51
C LEU A 148 13.74 8.01 14.78
N LYS A 149 14.16 7.78 16.03
CA LYS A 149 15.59 7.68 16.38
C LYS A 149 16.27 6.57 15.58
N ALA A 150 15.67 5.38 15.49
CA ALA A 150 16.20 4.27 14.71
C ALA A 150 16.31 4.61 13.21
N ALA A 151 15.33 5.32 12.66
CA ALA A 151 15.33 5.77 11.27
C ALA A 151 16.45 6.79 11.01
N PHE A 152 16.62 7.76 11.91
CA PHE A 152 17.71 8.73 11.85
C PHE A 152 19.09 8.03 11.85
N VAL A 153 19.32 7.15 12.83
CA VAL A 153 20.61 6.43 12.95
C VAL A 153 20.84 5.49 11.75
N PHE A 154 19.80 4.87 11.20
CA PHE A 154 19.89 4.08 9.98
C PHE A 154 20.26 4.95 8.77
N ALA A 155 19.62 6.10 8.60
CA ALA A 155 19.83 6.98 7.46
C ALA A 155 21.18 7.70 7.49
N PHE A 156 21.61 8.19 8.66
CA PHE A 156 22.75 9.11 8.79
C PHE A 156 23.98 8.50 9.47
N ALA A 157 23.81 7.53 10.40
CA ALA A 157 24.90 6.99 11.22
C ALA A 157 25.21 5.50 10.96
N ARG A 158 24.79 4.97 9.80
CA ARG A 158 25.14 3.62 9.31
C ARG A 158 24.69 2.44 10.21
N ARG A 159 23.61 2.59 10.99
CA ARG A 159 23.03 1.46 11.74
C ARG A 159 22.84 0.23 10.82
N PRO A 160 23.20 -0.99 11.27
CA PRO A 160 23.00 -2.20 10.46
C PRO A 160 21.53 -2.42 10.08
N TYR A 161 21.32 -3.01 8.90
CA TYR A 161 19.97 -3.34 8.40
C TYR A 161 19.22 -4.24 9.39
N GLU A 162 19.89 -5.28 9.89
CA GLU A 162 19.31 -6.27 10.80
C GLU A 162 18.81 -5.66 12.12
N SER A 163 19.53 -4.67 12.62
CA SER A 163 19.13 -3.93 13.83
C SER A 163 18.03 -2.89 13.58
N SER A 164 17.66 -2.68 12.31
CA SER A 164 16.69 -1.66 11.89
C SER A 164 15.37 -2.24 11.38
N LEU A 165 15.17 -3.57 11.46
CA LEU A 165 14.03 -4.27 10.84
C LEU A 165 12.68 -3.76 11.35
N GLU A 166 12.52 -3.57 12.66
CA GLU A 166 11.27 -3.08 13.27
C GLU A 166 10.89 -1.71 12.70
N MET A 167 11.85 -0.79 12.65
CA MET A 167 11.66 0.54 12.07
C MET A 167 11.36 0.46 10.56
N LEU A 168 12.06 -0.40 9.81
CA LEU A 168 11.84 -0.57 8.36
C LEU A 168 10.45 -1.15 8.07
N ILE A 169 9.94 -2.06 8.90
CA ILE A 169 8.57 -2.57 8.81
C ILE A 169 7.58 -1.44 9.05
N ALA A 170 7.76 -0.66 10.11
CA ALA A 170 6.91 0.48 10.41
C ALA A 170 6.94 1.55 9.29
N ALA A 171 8.12 1.82 8.71
CA ALA A 171 8.25 2.71 7.56
C ALA A 171 7.54 2.17 6.30
N ALA A 172 7.61 0.87 6.05
CA ALA A 172 6.92 0.24 4.94
C ALA A 172 5.39 0.29 5.10
N GLU A 173 4.89 0.06 6.31
CA GLU A 173 3.47 0.18 6.63
C GLU A 173 2.97 1.62 6.56
N PHE A 174 3.77 2.57 7.05
CA PHE A 174 3.50 3.99 6.90
C PHE A 174 3.37 4.36 5.41
N MET A 175 4.33 3.93 4.59
CA MET A 175 4.33 4.20 3.15
C MET A 175 3.15 3.57 2.42
N LEU A 176 2.70 2.36 2.81
CA LEU A 176 1.48 1.75 2.28
C LEU A 176 0.20 2.53 2.67
N SER A 177 0.24 3.35 3.72
CA SER A 177 -0.91 4.14 4.17
C SER A 177 -0.98 5.52 3.53
N GLU A 178 0.12 6.03 2.96
CA GLU A 178 0.19 7.37 2.40
C GLU A 178 -0.41 7.44 1.00
N GLU A 179 -1.37 8.34 0.82
CA GLU A 179 -1.83 8.72 -0.52
C GLU A 179 -0.88 9.80 -1.07
N THR A 180 0.25 9.38 -1.64
CA THR A 180 1.11 10.32 -2.34
C THR A 180 0.40 10.79 -3.62
N LYS A 181 -0.12 12.00 -3.60
CA LYS A 181 -0.73 12.65 -4.77
C LYS A 181 0.28 12.91 -5.89
N THR A 182 1.56 12.80 -5.61
CA THR A 182 2.64 13.01 -6.57
C THR A 182 3.76 12.02 -6.29
N GLY A 183 4.23 11.34 -7.31
CA GLY A 183 5.31 10.33 -7.28
C GLY A 183 6.68 10.87 -6.84
N THR A 184 6.76 11.49 -5.68
CA THR A 184 7.97 12.07 -5.10
C THR A 184 8.88 11.05 -4.44
N GLU A 185 8.39 9.83 -4.18
CA GLU A 185 9.24 8.75 -3.69
C GLU A 185 9.87 8.00 -4.85
N HIS A 186 11.18 7.74 -4.73
CA HIS A 186 11.89 6.98 -5.74
C HIS A 186 11.27 5.57 -5.88
N PRO A 187 10.77 5.18 -7.07
CA PRO A 187 10.02 3.93 -7.25
C PRO A 187 10.80 2.69 -6.78
N VAL A 188 12.14 2.71 -6.95
CA VAL A 188 13.03 1.63 -6.53
C VAL A 188 13.08 1.51 -5.01
N PHE A 189 13.13 2.62 -4.27
CA PHE A 189 13.10 2.61 -2.79
C PHE A 189 11.81 1.96 -2.29
N ARG A 190 10.66 2.43 -2.78
CA ARG A 190 9.33 1.90 -2.43
C ARG A 190 9.21 0.40 -2.74
N GLY A 191 9.59 0.02 -3.97
CA GLY A 191 9.55 -1.37 -4.40
C GLY A 191 10.47 -2.25 -3.57
N LEU A 192 11.70 -1.78 -3.27
CA LEU A 192 12.67 -2.50 -2.47
C LEU A 192 12.23 -2.65 -1.01
N LEU A 193 11.63 -1.62 -0.42
CA LEU A 193 11.09 -1.67 0.93
C LEU A 193 9.98 -2.72 1.03
N ILE A 194 9.06 -2.77 0.06
CA ILE A 194 8.03 -3.80 0.00
C ILE A 194 8.63 -5.19 -0.23
N ALA A 195 9.45 -5.34 -1.27
CA ALA A 195 9.99 -6.64 -1.66
C ALA A 195 10.88 -7.25 -0.57
N ARG A 196 11.79 -6.45 0.00
CA ARG A 196 12.75 -6.95 0.99
C ARG A 196 12.15 -7.05 2.39
N VAL A 197 11.40 -6.03 2.83
CA VAL A 197 10.96 -5.93 4.22
C VAL A 197 9.63 -6.64 4.45
N LEU A 198 8.64 -6.41 3.59
CA LEU A 198 7.32 -7.01 3.77
C LEU A 198 7.17 -8.38 3.10
N GLN A 199 7.80 -8.59 1.92
CA GLN A 199 7.72 -9.86 1.20
C GLN A 199 8.86 -10.82 1.54
N LEU A 200 9.85 -10.40 2.34
CA LEU A 200 10.99 -11.19 2.79
C LEU A 200 11.81 -11.80 1.64
N ARG A 201 11.82 -11.16 0.46
CA ARG A 201 12.61 -11.63 -0.69
C ARG A 201 14.10 -11.55 -0.36
N SER A 202 14.88 -12.46 -0.92
CA SER A 202 16.34 -12.47 -0.75
C SER A 202 16.98 -11.20 -1.35
N TRP A 203 18.17 -10.86 -0.87
CA TRP A 203 18.94 -9.75 -1.43
C TRP A 203 19.25 -9.92 -2.91
N ALA A 204 19.51 -11.17 -3.35
CA ALA A 204 19.75 -11.47 -4.76
C ALA A 204 18.50 -11.21 -5.62
N GLU A 205 17.32 -11.66 -5.16
CA GLU A 205 16.06 -11.38 -5.87
C GLU A 205 15.78 -9.89 -5.95
N CYS A 206 15.99 -9.15 -4.86
CA CYS A 206 15.81 -7.70 -4.83
C CYS A 206 16.80 -6.98 -5.75
N ALA A 207 18.08 -7.35 -5.72
CA ALA A 207 19.09 -6.78 -6.58
C ALA A 207 18.76 -6.99 -8.06
N ASN A 208 18.39 -8.20 -8.44
CA ASN A 208 17.98 -8.51 -9.81
C ASN A 208 16.69 -7.76 -10.23
N MET A 209 15.71 -7.65 -9.33
CA MET A 209 14.43 -7.01 -9.62
C MET A 209 14.56 -5.49 -9.90
N PHE A 210 15.49 -4.83 -9.24
CA PHE A 210 15.68 -3.38 -9.29
C PHE A 210 16.97 -2.96 -10.00
N ASP A 211 17.66 -3.90 -10.66
CA ASP A 211 18.94 -3.68 -11.36
C ASP A 211 20.00 -3.02 -10.44
N LEU A 212 20.20 -3.60 -9.28
CA LEU A 212 21.14 -3.11 -8.26
C LEU A 212 22.34 -4.05 -8.14
N GLY A 213 23.51 -3.49 -7.81
CA GLY A 213 24.79 -4.21 -7.69
C GLY A 213 24.93 -5.10 -6.44
N GLY A 214 23.82 -5.67 -5.93
CA GLY A 214 23.82 -6.59 -4.79
C GLY A 214 23.35 -5.95 -3.48
N ARG A 215 23.60 -6.65 -2.36
CA ARG A 215 23.09 -6.28 -1.03
C ARG A 215 23.47 -4.86 -0.61
N GLN A 216 24.72 -4.45 -0.80
CA GLN A 216 25.19 -3.12 -0.37
C GLN A 216 24.45 -2.00 -1.12
N ALA A 217 24.25 -2.16 -2.42
CA ALA A 217 23.48 -1.20 -3.23
C ALA A 217 22.02 -1.14 -2.77
N CYS A 218 21.39 -2.29 -2.48
CA CYS A 218 20.04 -2.32 -1.92
C CYS A 218 19.95 -1.58 -0.57
N VAL A 219 20.88 -1.83 0.35
CA VAL A 219 20.93 -1.15 1.65
C VAL A 219 21.15 0.36 1.47
N SER A 220 21.99 0.77 0.52
CA SER A 220 22.23 2.18 0.20
C SER A 220 20.95 2.87 -0.28
N VAL A 221 20.19 2.22 -1.16
CA VAL A 221 18.88 2.73 -1.63
C VAL A 221 17.89 2.85 -0.47
N LEU A 222 17.84 1.85 0.43
CA LEU A 222 16.97 1.92 1.62
C LEU A 222 17.36 3.10 2.52
N ARG A 223 18.65 3.33 2.77
CA ARG A 223 19.14 4.46 3.58
C ARG A 223 18.76 5.80 2.97
N SER A 224 19.05 5.98 1.69
CA SER A 224 18.72 7.22 0.97
C SER A 224 17.22 7.48 0.96
N GLY A 225 16.40 6.44 0.80
CA GLY A 225 14.96 6.55 0.82
C GLY A 225 14.40 6.90 2.21
N ILE A 226 14.90 6.27 3.28
CA ILE A 226 14.53 6.63 4.67
C ILE A 226 14.97 8.07 4.98
N ARG A 227 16.16 8.48 4.53
CA ARG A 227 16.62 9.87 4.66
C ARG A 227 15.64 10.83 3.99
N ALA A 228 15.30 10.62 2.75
CA ALA A 228 14.35 11.46 2.01
C ALA A 228 12.97 11.50 2.66
N LEU A 229 12.53 10.37 3.25
CA LEU A 229 11.27 10.29 3.99
C LEU A 229 11.32 11.14 5.27
N LEU A 230 12.41 11.10 6.02
CA LEU A 230 12.62 11.95 7.21
C LEU A 230 12.67 13.43 6.83
N GLU A 231 13.49 13.83 5.85
CA GLU A 231 13.63 15.21 5.38
C GLU A 231 12.31 15.80 4.85
N ARG A 232 11.38 14.96 4.40
CA ARG A 232 10.06 15.37 3.91
C ARG A 232 9.04 15.60 5.03
N HIS A 233 9.09 14.81 6.09
CA HIS A 233 8.05 14.80 7.12
C HIS A 233 8.45 15.50 8.41
N PHE A 234 9.72 15.87 8.54
CA PHE A 234 10.28 16.51 9.73
C PHE A 234 11.03 17.79 9.35
N THR A 235 10.92 18.81 10.20
CA THR A 235 11.69 20.05 10.06
C THR A 235 13.18 19.81 10.38
N MET A 236 14.04 20.72 9.94
CA MET A 236 15.47 20.66 10.28
C MET A 236 15.70 20.67 11.78
N GLU A 237 14.93 21.47 12.53
CA GLU A 237 15.01 21.54 14.00
C GLU A 237 14.65 20.19 14.66
N GLU A 238 13.61 19.50 14.17
CA GLU A 238 13.24 18.17 14.66
C GLU A 238 14.32 17.12 14.34
N LEU A 239 14.96 17.22 13.18
CA LEU A 239 16.06 16.32 12.80
C LEU A 239 17.34 16.61 13.61
N GLU A 240 17.63 17.86 13.92
CA GLU A 240 18.74 18.26 14.79
C GLU A 240 18.52 17.78 16.23
N ALA A 241 17.32 17.90 16.78
CA ALA A 241 16.97 17.35 18.09
C ALA A 241 17.17 15.82 18.15
N LEU A 242 16.82 15.08 17.08
CA LEU A 242 17.11 13.65 16.98
C LEU A 242 18.61 13.33 16.92
N ARG A 243 19.41 14.24 16.33
CA ARG A 243 20.87 14.13 16.27
C ARG A 243 21.51 14.35 17.64
N GLU A 244 21.09 15.38 18.37
CA GLU A 244 21.56 15.66 19.72
C GLU A 244 21.24 14.49 20.67
N ASP A 245 20.01 14.01 20.66
CA ASP A 245 19.59 12.80 21.38
C ASP A 245 20.47 11.57 21.06
N TYR A 246 21.04 11.47 19.86
CA TYR A 246 21.95 10.39 19.47
C TYR A 246 23.38 10.63 19.95
N CYS A 247 23.88 11.85 19.88
CA CYS A 247 25.24 12.19 20.32
C CYS A 247 25.40 12.00 21.83
N GLU A 248 24.40 12.40 22.64
CA GLU A 248 24.40 12.17 24.09
C GLU A 248 24.46 10.68 24.48
N LEU A 249 23.89 9.78 23.64
CA LEU A 249 23.92 8.32 23.86
C LEU A 249 25.21 7.67 23.35
N SER A 250 26.03 8.38 22.59
CA SER A 250 27.24 7.86 21.93
C SER A 250 28.55 8.29 22.64
N GLU A 251 28.47 9.18 23.62
CA GLU A 251 29.63 9.53 24.47
C GLU A 251 29.82 8.38 25.48
N PRO A 252 31.02 7.75 25.52
CA PRO A 252 31.31 6.78 26.56
C PRO A 252 31.40 7.50 27.91
N ALA A 253 30.69 6.95 28.89
CA ALA A 253 30.76 7.36 30.29
C ALA A 253 32.17 7.12 30.87
#